data_7b010493847129fd7435a7fea5617f00
#
_entry.id   7b010493847129fd7435a7fea5617f00
#
_cell.length_a   1.000
_cell.length_b   1.000
_cell.length_c   1.000
_cell.angle_alpha   90.00
_cell.angle_beta   90.00
_cell.angle_gamma   90.00
#
_symmetry.space_group_name_H-M   'P 1'
#
loop_
_entity.id
_entity.type
_entity.pdbx_description
1 polymer ?
#
loop_
_entity_poly.entity_id
_entity_poly.type
_entity_poly.pdbx_seq_one_letter_code
_entity_poly.pdbx_strand_id
1 'polypeptide(L)'
;RSRGLGDVYKRQVMYKPFNFDSTALYPIIDYVYPGPQVEATVYPFSRMSVRTDRLAQAGFIVITVGNRGGHPSRSKWYHNFGYGNLRDYGLADQKAAIEQLANRYSFIDINRVGIHGHSGGGFMSTAAILQYPDFFKAAVSCAGNHDNRIYNRWWSETHHGVKEVVSEKGDTTFVYNIKTNEEIASRLKGHLMLVHGDIDNNVHPGNTLRVADALIRAGKRFDMLLLPQQRHGFGDMDEYFYWRMVDYFSRHLLGEQETSVDIPKR
;
A
#
# COMPACT_ATOMS: atom_id res chain seq x y z
N ARG A 1 20.67 6.92 -27.87
CA ARG A 1 19.73 6.11 -27.06
C ARG A 1 20.06 6.38 -25.59
N SER A 2 19.25 7.18 -24.89
CA SER A 2 19.42 7.42 -23.47
C SER A 2 19.04 6.16 -22.67
N ARG A 3 20.00 5.30 -22.47
CA ARG A 3 19.88 4.18 -21.53
C ARG A 3 20.04 4.76 -20.12
N GLY A 4 18.98 4.80 -19.36
CA GLY A 4 19.05 5.16 -17.95
C GLY A 4 18.14 6.28 -17.46
N LEU A 5 17.71 7.22 -18.29
CA LEU A 5 16.79 8.30 -17.85
C LEU A 5 15.42 7.77 -17.38
N GLY A 6 14.98 6.62 -17.91
CA GLY A 6 13.73 5.98 -17.48
C GLY A 6 13.75 5.48 -16.03
N ASP A 7 14.90 5.23 -15.44
CA ASP A 7 15.04 4.73 -14.07
C ASP A 7 15.28 5.88 -13.06
N VAL A 8 15.71 7.05 -13.53
CA VAL A 8 15.95 8.23 -12.70
C VAL A 8 14.65 8.94 -12.33
N TYR A 9 13.68 8.98 -13.27
CA TYR A 9 12.41 9.67 -13.06
C TYR A 9 11.32 8.70 -12.65
N LYS A 10 10.62 8.99 -11.52
CA LYS A 10 9.40 8.31 -11.13
C LYS A 10 8.20 9.00 -11.78
N ARG A 11 7.33 8.22 -12.41
CA ARG A 11 6.05 8.73 -12.89
C ARG A 11 5.12 8.90 -11.73
N GLN A 12 4.28 9.93 -11.77
CA GLN A 12 3.27 10.19 -10.76
C GLN A 12 2.02 10.78 -11.39
N VAL A 13 0.89 10.57 -10.72
CA VAL A 13 -0.37 11.27 -10.97
C VAL A 13 -0.82 11.89 -9.66
N MET A 14 -1.31 13.12 -9.71
CA MET A 14 -1.86 13.84 -8.56
C MET A 14 -3.31 14.21 -8.84
N TYR A 15 -4.18 13.85 -7.92
CA TYR A 15 -5.60 14.21 -7.92
C TYR A 15 -5.84 15.29 -6.86
N LYS A 16 -6.61 16.30 -7.22
CA LYS A 16 -6.96 17.43 -6.36
C LYS A 16 -8.49 17.52 -6.25
N PRO A 17 -9.05 18.07 -5.16
CA PRO A 17 -10.48 18.33 -5.09
C PRO A 17 -10.92 19.36 -6.15
N PHE A 18 -12.20 19.33 -6.55
CA PHE A 18 -12.74 20.30 -7.54
C PHE A 18 -12.64 21.75 -7.07
N ASN A 19 -12.83 21.97 -5.80
CA ASN A 19 -12.73 23.29 -5.15
C ASN A 19 -11.32 23.55 -4.59
N PHE A 20 -10.29 23.04 -5.27
CA PHE A 20 -8.90 23.16 -4.83
C PHE A 20 -8.48 24.62 -4.66
N ASP A 21 -8.00 24.95 -3.46
CA ASP A 21 -7.39 26.22 -3.11
C ASP A 21 -5.91 26.02 -2.80
N SER A 22 -5.03 26.62 -3.59
CA SER A 22 -3.58 26.50 -3.44
C SER A 22 -3.02 27.18 -2.18
N THR A 23 -3.83 27.95 -1.46
CA THR A 23 -3.49 28.61 -0.19
C THR A 23 -3.84 27.76 1.03
N ALA A 24 -4.70 26.74 0.86
CA ALA A 24 -5.06 25.81 1.91
C ALA A 24 -4.04 24.66 2.04
N LEU A 25 -4.01 24.04 3.22
CA LEU A 25 -3.16 22.88 3.52
C LEU A 25 -3.98 21.59 3.49
N TYR A 26 -3.58 20.65 2.65
CA TYR A 26 -4.24 19.36 2.46
C TYR A 26 -3.41 18.21 2.97
N PRO A 27 -4.01 17.24 3.68
CA PRO A 27 -3.38 15.93 3.87
C PRO A 27 -3.10 15.27 2.52
N ILE A 28 -2.04 14.47 2.46
CA ILE A 28 -1.69 13.72 1.25
C ILE A 28 -1.89 12.22 1.48
N ILE A 29 -2.55 11.55 0.53
CA ILE A 29 -2.77 10.11 0.54
C ILE A 29 -2.09 9.50 -0.68
N ASP A 30 -1.26 8.50 -0.47
CA ASP A 30 -0.63 7.71 -1.52
C ASP A 30 -1.46 6.45 -1.79
N TYR A 31 -1.97 6.31 -3.02
CA TYR A 31 -2.48 5.04 -3.49
C TYR A 31 -1.34 4.22 -4.07
N VAL A 32 -1.01 3.12 -3.42
CA VAL A 32 0.13 2.29 -3.79
C VAL A 32 -0.30 0.97 -4.44
N TYR A 33 0.33 0.65 -5.57
CA TYR A 33 0.42 -0.71 -6.08
C TYR A 33 1.86 -0.90 -6.59
N PRO A 34 2.69 -1.67 -5.85
CA PRO A 34 4.15 -1.61 -6.01
C PRO A 34 4.69 -2.37 -7.22
N GLY A 35 3.91 -3.23 -7.84
CA GLY A 35 4.36 -4.22 -8.80
C GLY A 35 4.49 -5.62 -8.16
N PRO A 36 5.31 -6.53 -8.70
CA PRO A 36 6.25 -6.34 -9.83
C PRO A 36 5.62 -6.45 -11.22
N GLN A 37 4.40 -6.97 -11.37
CA GLN A 37 3.77 -7.15 -12.70
C GLN A 37 3.30 -5.83 -13.31
N VAL A 38 2.87 -4.89 -12.45
CA VAL A 38 2.31 -3.61 -12.82
C VAL A 38 2.54 -2.60 -11.68
N GLU A 39 2.61 -1.33 -12.00
CA GLU A 39 2.62 -0.24 -11.02
C GLU A 39 1.44 0.70 -11.25
N ALA A 40 0.98 1.38 -10.20
CA ALA A 40 -0.24 2.21 -10.22
C ALA A 40 -0.24 3.27 -11.33
N THR A 41 0.93 3.79 -11.70
CA THR A 41 1.09 4.86 -12.69
C THR A 41 1.01 4.43 -14.16
N VAL A 42 0.93 3.14 -14.47
CA VAL A 42 0.78 2.68 -15.87
C VAL A 42 -0.67 2.70 -16.35
N TYR A 43 -1.62 2.84 -15.44
CA TYR A 43 -3.03 2.94 -15.80
C TYR A 43 -3.34 4.30 -16.43
N PRO A 44 -4.13 4.35 -17.50
CA PRO A 44 -4.63 5.61 -18.04
C PRO A 44 -5.40 6.39 -16.97
N PHE A 45 -5.30 7.71 -17.00
CA PHE A 45 -6.06 8.59 -16.10
C PHE A 45 -7.58 8.31 -16.10
N SER A 46 -8.12 7.87 -17.22
CA SER A 46 -9.52 7.48 -17.39
C SER A 46 -9.93 6.20 -16.64
N ARG A 47 -8.97 5.41 -16.15
CA ARG A 47 -9.26 4.26 -15.27
C ARG A 47 -9.28 4.69 -13.82
N MET A 48 -10.34 5.36 -13.43
CA MET A 48 -10.63 5.75 -12.06
C MET A 48 -11.06 4.58 -11.16
N SER A 49 -10.72 3.35 -11.54
CA SER A 49 -11.16 2.10 -10.89
C SER A 49 -10.66 1.93 -9.47
N VAL A 50 -9.64 2.70 -9.07
CA VAL A 50 -9.07 2.68 -7.73
C VAL A 50 -9.55 3.84 -6.84
N ARG A 51 -10.52 4.61 -7.34
CA ARG A 51 -11.23 5.69 -6.61
C ARG A 51 -10.35 6.81 -6.06
N THR A 52 -9.17 6.99 -6.59
CA THR A 52 -8.25 8.06 -6.20
C THR A 52 -8.84 9.45 -6.42
N ASP A 53 -9.56 9.64 -7.53
CA ASP A 53 -10.29 10.86 -7.86
C ASP A 53 -11.43 11.16 -6.86
N ARG A 54 -12.22 10.14 -6.51
CA ARG A 54 -13.30 10.27 -5.53
C ARG A 54 -12.76 10.59 -4.14
N LEU A 55 -11.67 9.93 -3.72
CA LEU A 55 -11.04 10.19 -2.43
C LEU A 55 -10.47 11.62 -2.36
N ALA A 56 -9.96 12.15 -3.48
CA ALA A 56 -9.54 13.54 -3.54
C ALA A 56 -10.69 14.53 -3.28
N GLN A 57 -11.94 14.18 -3.69
CA GLN A 57 -13.11 15.04 -3.44
C GLN A 57 -13.51 15.09 -1.97
N ALA A 58 -13.01 14.20 -1.12
CA ALA A 58 -13.19 14.24 0.33
C ALA A 58 -12.20 15.19 1.05
N GLY A 59 -11.44 16.01 0.31
CA GLY A 59 -10.56 17.01 0.88
C GLY A 59 -9.09 16.62 0.99
N PHE A 60 -8.65 15.64 0.19
CA PHE A 60 -7.27 15.17 0.17
C PHE A 60 -6.55 15.49 -1.13
N ILE A 61 -5.24 15.65 -1.06
CA ILE A 61 -4.39 15.43 -2.23
C ILE A 61 -4.13 13.94 -2.32
N VAL A 62 -4.52 13.31 -3.43
CA VAL A 62 -4.27 11.88 -3.65
C VAL A 62 -3.25 11.70 -4.75
N ILE A 63 -2.26 10.85 -4.51
CA ILE A 63 -1.20 10.59 -5.49
C ILE A 63 -1.11 9.11 -5.81
N THR A 64 -0.54 8.83 -6.97
CA THR A 64 0.01 7.52 -7.32
C THR A 64 1.43 7.72 -7.81
N VAL A 65 2.37 6.90 -7.36
CA VAL A 65 3.79 7.02 -7.71
C VAL A 65 4.31 5.69 -8.19
N GLY A 66 5.10 5.69 -9.28
CA GLY A 66 5.86 4.53 -9.70
C GLY A 66 7.10 4.35 -8.82
N ASN A 67 7.44 3.11 -8.50
CA ASN A 67 8.60 2.76 -7.69
C ASN A 67 9.51 1.76 -8.38
N ARG A 68 10.77 1.74 -8.02
CA ARG A 68 11.68 0.66 -8.44
C ARG A 68 11.13 -0.69 -7.96
N GLY A 69 11.26 -1.71 -8.80
CA GLY A 69 10.60 -3.01 -8.63
C GLY A 69 9.22 -3.09 -9.30
N GLY A 70 8.75 -1.99 -9.90
CA GLY A 70 7.46 -1.91 -10.58
C GLY A 70 7.45 -2.55 -11.98
N HIS A 71 6.76 -1.91 -12.92
CA HIS A 71 6.36 -2.47 -14.20
C HIS A 71 7.53 -2.97 -15.08
N PRO A 72 7.42 -4.18 -15.70
CA PRO A 72 8.51 -4.78 -16.49
C PRO A 72 8.85 -4.05 -17.80
N SER A 73 8.00 -3.14 -18.29
CA SER A 73 8.30 -2.32 -19.47
C SER A 73 9.36 -1.24 -19.24
N ARG A 74 9.76 -1.04 -17.97
CA ARG A 74 10.90 -0.21 -17.60
C ARG A 74 12.21 -0.95 -17.89
N SER A 75 13.34 -0.55 -17.36
CA SER A 75 14.57 -1.33 -17.53
C SER A 75 14.57 -2.61 -16.68
N LYS A 76 15.42 -3.57 -17.04
CA LYS A 76 15.66 -4.78 -16.24
C LYS A 76 16.07 -4.43 -14.80
N TRP A 77 16.93 -3.42 -14.62
CA TRP A 77 17.39 -2.97 -13.31
C TRP A 77 16.27 -2.37 -12.47
N TYR A 78 15.41 -1.59 -13.11
CA TYR A 78 14.24 -1.02 -12.44
C TYR A 78 13.28 -2.12 -11.98
N HIS A 79 12.92 -3.02 -12.88
CA HIS A 79 11.95 -4.08 -12.61
C HIS A 79 12.45 -5.06 -11.54
N ASN A 80 13.71 -5.49 -11.62
CA ASN A 80 14.28 -6.47 -10.70
C ASN A 80 14.75 -5.87 -9.36
N PHE A 81 14.51 -4.60 -9.10
CA PHE A 81 14.97 -3.95 -7.87
C PHE A 81 14.41 -4.59 -6.59
N GLY A 82 13.20 -5.17 -6.67
CA GLY A 82 12.57 -5.89 -5.57
C GLY A 82 13.04 -7.33 -5.37
N TYR A 83 13.86 -7.87 -6.29
CA TYR A 83 14.31 -9.23 -6.19
C TYR A 83 15.18 -9.44 -4.94
N GLY A 84 14.78 -10.41 -4.10
CA GLY A 84 15.39 -10.64 -2.79
C GLY A 84 14.90 -9.73 -1.67
N ASN A 85 13.98 -8.78 -1.94
CA ASN A 85 13.43 -7.86 -0.94
C ASN A 85 11.98 -7.44 -1.24
N LEU A 86 11.06 -8.40 -1.30
CA LEU A 86 9.65 -8.13 -1.65
C LEU A 86 8.88 -7.25 -0.65
N ARG A 87 9.33 -7.08 0.59
CA ARG A 87 8.62 -6.23 1.55
C ARG A 87 8.95 -4.74 1.39
N ASP A 88 10.22 -4.40 1.29
CA ASP A 88 10.66 -3.03 1.51
C ASP A 88 11.03 -2.27 0.22
N TYR A 89 11.06 -2.94 -0.92
CA TYR A 89 11.68 -2.47 -2.15
C TYR A 89 11.11 -1.16 -2.73
N GLY A 90 9.82 -0.87 -2.57
CA GLY A 90 9.18 0.33 -3.11
C GLY A 90 9.03 1.47 -2.10
N LEU A 91 9.20 1.21 -0.81
CA LEU A 91 8.83 2.15 0.25
C LEU A 91 9.65 3.43 0.28
N ALA A 92 10.95 3.33 0.05
CA ALA A 92 11.83 4.50 0.03
C ALA A 92 11.50 5.44 -1.14
N ASP A 93 11.11 4.88 -2.29
CA ASP A 93 10.70 5.66 -3.46
C ASP A 93 9.38 6.41 -3.20
N GLN A 94 8.39 5.75 -2.57
CA GLN A 94 7.11 6.35 -2.20
C GLN A 94 7.33 7.51 -1.21
N LYS A 95 8.06 7.25 -0.12
CA LYS A 95 8.38 8.27 0.88
C LYS A 95 9.10 9.48 0.25
N ALA A 96 10.16 9.24 -0.52
CA ALA A 96 10.93 10.30 -1.16
C ALA A 96 10.08 11.14 -2.14
N ALA A 97 9.16 10.52 -2.87
CA ALA A 97 8.26 11.23 -3.76
C ALA A 97 7.31 12.17 -3.00
N ILE A 98 6.74 11.72 -1.89
CA ILE A 98 5.89 12.55 -1.04
C ILE A 98 6.68 13.74 -0.47
N GLU A 99 7.89 13.50 0.04
CA GLU A 99 8.77 14.56 0.56
C GLU A 99 9.12 15.60 -0.52
N GLN A 100 9.45 15.16 -1.74
CA GLN A 100 9.74 16.06 -2.86
C GLN A 100 8.51 16.87 -3.28
N LEU A 101 7.32 16.25 -3.26
CA LEU A 101 6.09 16.97 -3.56
C LEU A 101 5.75 18.02 -2.49
N ALA A 102 5.90 17.71 -1.22
CA ALA A 102 5.67 18.65 -0.13
C ALA A 102 6.68 19.80 -0.15
N ASN A 103 7.92 19.53 -0.51
CA ASN A 103 8.93 20.59 -0.70
C ASN A 103 8.63 21.50 -1.90
N ARG A 104 7.94 20.96 -2.92
CA ARG A 104 7.60 21.71 -4.14
C ARG A 104 6.29 22.47 -4.05
N TYR A 105 5.34 21.97 -3.28
CA TYR A 105 3.97 22.47 -3.22
C TYR A 105 3.56 22.77 -1.78
N SER A 106 3.41 24.04 -1.46
CA SER A 106 3.07 24.53 -0.13
C SER A 106 1.70 24.10 0.39
N PHE A 107 0.82 23.65 -0.48
CA PHE A 107 -0.51 23.15 -0.14
C PHE A 107 -0.51 21.69 0.39
N ILE A 108 0.62 21.00 0.39
CA ILE A 108 0.75 19.62 0.91
C ILE A 108 1.22 19.65 2.36
N ASP A 109 0.44 19.07 3.26
CA ASP A 109 0.82 18.89 4.66
C ASP A 109 1.57 17.57 4.86
N ILE A 110 2.88 17.63 4.95
CA ILE A 110 3.76 16.48 5.18
C ILE A 110 3.57 15.82 6.56
N ASN A 111 2.89 16.49 7.49
CA ASN A 111 2.58 15.93 8.81
C ASN A 111 1.30 15.09 8.82
N ARG A 112 0.52 15.11 7.74
CA ARG A 112 -0.73 14.37 7.59
C ARG A 112 -0.69 13.47 6.36
N VAL A 113 0.16 12.43 6.41
CA VAL A 113 0.39 11.49 5.30
C VAL A 113 -0.39 10.21 5.53
N GLY A 114 -1.24 9.86 4.57
CA GLY A 114 -1.93 8.57 4.50
C GLY A 114 -1.41 7.69 3.37
N ILE A 115 -1.74 6.40 3.44
CA ILE A 115 -1.43 5.43 2.40
C ILE A 115 -2.52 4.36 2.32
N HIS A 116 -2.89 3.95 1.13
CA HIS A 116 -3.76 2.79 0.94
C HIS A 116 -3.46 2.03 -0.34
N GLY A 117 -3.89 0.78 -0.34
CA GLY A 117 -3.79 -0.08 -1.52
C GLY A 117 -4.47 -1.41 -1.29
N HIS A 118 -4.62 -2.14 -2.38
CA HIS A 118 -5.28 -3.43 -2.42
C HIS A 118 -4.30 -4.53 -2.85
N SER A 119 -4.43 -5.75 -2.31
CA SER A 119 -3.58 -6.89 -2.68
C SER A 119 -2.09 -6.60 -2.37
N GLY A 120 -1.21 -6.62 -3.36
CA GLY A 120 0.17 -6.14 -3.20
C GLY A 120 0.27 -4.71 -2.65
N GLY A 121 -0.71 -3.85 -2.98
CA GLY A 121 -0.83 -2.51 -2.39
C GLY A 121 -1.24 -2.54 -0.91
N GLY A 122 -2.09 -3.47 -0.51
CA GLY A 122 -2.44 -3.71 0.90
C GLY A 122 -1.22 -4.17 1.70
N PHE A 123 -0.45 -5.11 1.15
CA PHE A 123 0.83 -5.52 1.71
C PHE A 123 1.77 -4.33 1.91
N MET A 124 1.94 -3.49 0.87
CA MET A 124 2.83 -2.34 0.89
C MET A 124 2.34 -1.24 1.84
N SER A 125 1.02 -1.00 1.93
CA SER A 125 0.45 -0.02 2.86
C SER A 125 0.73 -0.36 4.32
N THR A 126 0.59 -1.64 4.69
CA THR A 126 0.97 -2.12 6.02
C THR A 126 2.48 -2.02 6.23
N ALA A 127 3.29 -2.45 5.25
CA ALA A 127 4.74 -2.35 5.36
C ALA A 127 5.19 -0.89 5.54
N ALA A 128 4.56 0.06 4.84
CA ALA A 128 4.87 1.49 4.90
C ALA A 128 4.68 2.07 6.30
N ILE A 129 3.51 1.88 6.91
CA ILE A 129 3.21 2.44 8.24
C ILE A 129 4.02 1.77 9.35
N LEU A 130 4.45 0.51 9.15
CA LEU A 130 5.30 -0.20 10.08
C LEU A 130 6.79 0.15 9.90
N GLN A 131 7.24 0.37 8.66
CA GLN A 131 8.65 0.69 8.37
C GLN A 131 8.98 2.17 8.60
N TYR A 132 8.02 3.06 8.33
CA TYR A 132 8.13 4.51 8.55
C TYR A 132 7.02 5.02 9.48
N PRO A 133 7.01 4.57 10.76
CA PRO A 133 5.91 4.82 11.69
C PRO A 133 5.73 6.28 12.09
N ASP A 134 6.77 7.08 11.93
CA ASP A 134 6.71 8.53 12.21
C ASP A 134 6.31 9.35 10.96
N PHE A 135 6.32 8.73 9.77
CA PHE A 135 5.97 9.39 8.52
C PHE A 135 4.51 9.16 8.13
N PHE A 136 4.09 7.90 7.99
CA PHE A 136 2.70 7.57 7.68
C PHE A 136 1.83 7.61 8.94
N LYS A 137 0.78 8.44 8.92
CA LYS A 137 -0.12 8.65 10.07
C LYS A 137 -1.33 7.74 10.05
N ALA A 138 -1.82 7.41 8.86
CA ALA A 138 -2.94 6.49 8.66
C ALA A 138 -2.70 5.58 7.46
N ALA A 139 -3.10 4.32 7.57
CA ALA A 139 -3.04 3.35 6.49
C ALA A 139 -4.32 2.53 6.41
N VAL A 140 -4.82 2.32 5.18
CA VAL A 140 -5.91 1.38 4.88
C VAL A 140 -5.36 0.28 3.99
N SER A 141 -5.27 -0.92 4.54
CA SER A 141 -4.64 -2.08 3.92
C SER A 141 -5.67 -3.13 3.54
N CYS A 142 -5.87 -3.35 2.25
CA CYS A 142 -6.94 -4.18 1.72
C CYS A 142 -6.38 -5.47 1.12
N ALA A 143 -6.88 -6.61 1.58
CA ALA A 143 -6.60 -7.96 1.06
C ALA A 143 -5.09 -8.22 0.80
N GLY A 144 -4.24 -7.76 1.72
CA GLY A 144 -2.79 -7.79 1.57
C GLY A 144 -2.19 -9.18 1.76
N ASN A 145 -1.25 -9.55 0.90
CA ASN A 145 -0.45 -10.78 1.02
C ASN A 145 0.71 -10.58 2.02
N HIS A 146 0.38 -10.34 3.26
CA HIS A 146 1.31 -9.91 4.32
C HIS A 146 2.43 -10.90 4.64
N ASP A 147 2.17 -12.18 4.36
CA ASP A 147 3.14 -13.26 4.46
C ASP A 147 3.23 -14.00 3.12
N ASN A 148 4.18 -13.63 2.30
CA ASN A 148 4.38 -14.24 0.98
C ASN A 148 4.83 -15.71 1.03
N ARG A 149 5.12 -16.27 2.23
CA ARG A 149 5.41 -17.70 2.41
C ARG A 149 4.14 -18.54 2.34
N ILE A 150 2.97 -17.94 2.65
CA ILE A 150 1.65 -18.59 2.60
C ILE A 150 0.79 -18.09 1.44
N TYR A 151 1.34 -17.21 0.60
CA TYR A 151 0.71 -16.79 -0.65
C TYR A 151 1.03 -17.80 -1.77
N ASN A 152 0.79 -17.46 -3.03
CA ASN A 152 1.13 -18.27 -4.19
C ASN A 152 2.65 -18.46 -4.28
N ARG A 153 3.12 -19.69 -4.01
CA ARG A 153 4.54 -20.01 -3.96
C ARG A 153 5.25 -19.72 -5.28
N TRP A 154 4.65 -20.10 -6.41
CA TRP A 154 5.22 -19.84 -7.72
C TRP A 154 5.41 -18.34 -7.97
N TRP A 155 4.42 -17.51 -7.63
CA TRP A 155 4.54 -16.07 -7.74
C TRP A 155 5.65 -15.52 -6.85
N SER A 156 5.71 -15.98 -5.63
CA SER A 156 6.69 -15.52 -4.64
C SER A 156 8.12 -15.95 -5.03
N GLU A 157 8.33 -17.18 -5.49
CA GLU A 157 9.62 -17.65 -5.99
C GLU A 157 10.07 -16.87 -7.22
N THR A 158 9.16 -16.58 -8.15
CA THR A 158 9.46 -15.82 -9.36
C THR A 158 9.94 -14.40 -9.05
N HIS A 159 9.32 -13.74 -8.10
CA HIS A 159 9.55 -12.31 -7.85
C HIS A 159 10.51 -12.03 -6.69
N HIS A 160 10.63 -12.94 -5.75
CA HIS A 160 11.61 -12.84 -4.67
C HIS A 160 12.90 -13.58 -4.99
N GLY A 161 12.78 -14.72 -5.64
CA GLY A 161 13.87 -15.63 -5.91
C GLY A 161 14.19 -16.57 -4.75
N VAL A 162 14.96 -17.59 -5.08
CA VAL A 162 15.47 -18.59 -4.16
C VAL A 162 17.00 -18.49 -4.15
N LYS A 163 17.60 -18.38 -2.97
CA LYS A 163 19.04 -18.28 -2.83
C LYS A 163 19.62 -19.67 -2.58
N GLU A 164 20.50 -20.11 -3.47
CA GLU A 164 21.33 -21.28 -3.25
C GLU A 164 22.43 -20.94 -2.24
N VAL A 165 22.60 -21.79 -1.23
CA VAL A 165 23.64 -21.68 -0.22
C VAL A 165 24.38 -23.01 -0.16
N VAL A 166 25.66 -22.99 -0.47
CA VAL A 166 26.55 -24.16 -0.39
C VAL A 166 27.30 -24.06 0.94
N SER A 167 27.20 -25.12 1.75
CA SER A 167 27.92 -25.21 3.03
C SER A 167 29.41 -25.47 2.79
N GLU A 168 30.27 -25.30 3.81
CA GLU A 168 31.69 -25.64 3.76
C GLU A 168 31.93 -27.15 3.47
N LYS A 169 30.95 -28.00 3.75
CA LYS A 169 30.99 -29.45 3.47
C LYS A 169 30.50 -29.79 2.07
N GLY A 170 30.09 -28.80 1.25
CA GLY A 170 29.58 -28.98 -0.08
C GLY A 170 28.08 -29.31 -0.18
N ASP A 171 27.36 -29.33 0.96
CA ASP A 171 25.91 -29.53 0.95
C ASP A 171 25.20 -28.30 0.41
N THR A 172 24.29 -28.48 -0.54
CA THR A 172 23.50 -27.41 -1.14
C THR A 172 22.14 -27.32 -0.48
N THR A 173 21.79 -26.12 -0.01
CA THR A 173 20.47 -25.77 0.51
C THR A 173 19.91 -24.57 -0.23
N PHE A 174 18.56 -24.50 -0.31
CA PHE A 174 17.87 -23.37 -0.93
C PHE A 174 17.15 -22.55 0.15
N VAL A 175 17.53 -21.30 0.27
CA VAL A 175 16.94 -20.37 1.24
C VAL A 175 15.90 -19.51 0.55
N TYR A 176 14.67 -19.58 1.09
CA TYR A 176 13.53 -18.84 0.67
C TYR A 176 12.99 -18.05 1.86
N ASN A 177 13.63 -16.92 2.14
CA ASN A 177 13.30 -16.11 3.32
C ASN A 177 12.73 -14.75 2.90
N ILE A 178 11.42 -14.71 2.75
CA ILE A 178 10.70 -13.46 2.46
C ILE A 178 10.30 -12.83 3.80
N LYS A 179 10.69 -11.57 3.99
CA LYS A 179 10.28 -10.77 5.15
C LYS A 179 8.78 -10.56 5.15
N THR A 180 8.14 -10.69 6.32
CA THR A 180 6.71 -10.51 6.50
C THR A 180 6.38 -9.21 7.22
N ASN A 181 5.12 -8.76 7.12
CA ASN A 181 4.67 -7.58 7.87
C ASN A 181 4.51 -7.87 9.37
N GLU A 182 4.17 -9.10 9.74
CA GLU A 182 4.06 -9.53 11.14
C GLU A 182 5.37 -9.38 11.91
N GLU A 183 6.55 -9.58 11.27
CA GLU A 183 7.86 -9.43 11.90
C GLU A 183 8.12 -8.02 12.46
N ILE A 184 7.47 -7.01 11.92
CA ILE A 184 7.64 -5.61 12.31
C ILE A 184 6.39 -4.96 12.89
N ALA A 185 5.37 -5.76 13.24
CA ALA A 185 4.10 -5.28 13.77
C ALA A 185 4.24 -4.41 15.04
N SER A 186 5.24 -4.71 15.89
CA SER A 186 5.54 -3.92 17.09
C SER A 186 5.91 -2.46 16.83
N ARG A 187 6.28 -2.12 15.59
CA ARG A 187 6.69 -0.75 15.22
C ARG A 187 5.53 0.19 14.93
N LEU A 188 4.28 -0.29 14.90
CA LEU A 188 3.11 0.55 14.64
C LEU A 188 3.02 1.72 15.62
N LYS A 189 2.89 2.95 15.10
CA LYS A 189 2.62 4.18 15.85
C LYS A 189 1.39 4.91 15.36
N GLY A 190 1.13 4.88 14.06
CA GLY A 190 -0.04 5.51 13.42
C GLY A 190 -1.29 4.62 13.46
N HIS A 191 -2.31 5.01 12.71
CA HIS A 191 -3.59 4.34 12.63
C HIS A 191 -3.62 3.37 11.46
N LEU A 192 -3.92 2.10 11.70
CA LEU A 192 -3.98 1.04 10.69
C LEU A 192 -5.36 0.40 10.67
N MET A 193 -6.01 0.41 9.52
CA MET A 193 -7.20 -0.40 9.24
C MET A 193 -6.84 -1.55 8.28
N LEU A 194 -7.07 -2.77 8.73
CA LEU A 194 -6.95 -4.00 7.94
C LEU A 194 -8.32 -4.37 7.38
N VAL A 195 -8.42 -4.59 6.07
CA VAL A 195 -9.67 -4.95 5.39
C VAL A 195 -9.49 -6.23 4.59
N HIS A 196 -10.42 -7.18 4.69
CA HIS A 196 -10.34 -8.44 3.92
C HIS A 196 -11.73 -9.03 3.65
N GLY A 197 -11.91 -9.65 2.48
CA GLY A 197 -13.06 -10.50 2.20
C GLY A 197 -12.86 -11.88 2.84
N ASP A 198 -13.86 -12.39 3.56
CA ASP A 198 -13.73 -13.63 4.35
C ASP A 198 -13.59 -14.90 3.49
N ILE A 199 -14.06 -14.86 2.23
CA ILE A 199 -13.92 -15.95 1.25
C ILE A 199 -12.94 -15.62 0.12
N ASP A 200 -11.95 -14.77 0.38
CA ASP A 200 -10.90 -14.45 -0.59
C ASP A 200 -10.10 -15.71 -0.94
N ASN A 201 -10.19 -16.13 -2.20
CA ASN A 201 -9.53 -17.32 -2.72
C ASN A 201 -8.24 -17.01 -3.52
N ASN A 202 -7.87 -15.74 -3.61
CA ASN A 202 -6.59 -15.31 -4.19
C ASN A 202 -5.54 -15.06 -3.09
N VAL A 203 -5.83 -14.13 -2.19
CA VAL A 203 -5.03 -13.89 -0.99
C VAL A 203 -5.82 -14.37 0.22
N HIS A 204 -5.48 -15.53 0.74
CA HIS A 204 -6.21 -16.12 1.86
C HIS A 204 -6.27 -15.18 3.06
N PRO A 205 -7.45 -14.99 3.73
CA PRO A 205 -7.62 -14.08 4.86
C PRO A 205 -6.65 -14.32 6.03
N GLY A 206 -6.11 -15.52 6.12
CA GLY A 206 -5.04 -15.89 7.05
C GLY A 206 -3.83 -14.96 7.01
N ASN A 207 -3.56 -14.29 5.86
CA ASN A 207 -2.52 -13.26 5.77
C ASN A 207 -2.82 -12.08 6.70
N THR A 208 -4.04 -11.56 6.67
CA THR A 208 -4.47 -10.46 7.54
C THR A 208 -4.58 -10.89 9.00
N LEU A 209 -5.07 -12.11 9.26
CA LEU A 209 -5.18 -12.64 10.63
C LEU A 209 -3.82 -12.81 11.31
N ARG A 210 -2.77 -13.19 10.58
CA ARG A 210 -1.40 -13.26 11.13
C ARG A 210 -0.87 -11.90 11.54
N VAL A 211 -1.10 -10.87 10.73
CA VAL A 211 -0.71 -9.49 11.10
C VAL A 211 -1.52 -9.01 12.31
N ALA A 212 -2.83 -9.29 12.34
CA ALA A 212 -3.68 -8.95 13.47
C ALA A 212 -3.20 -9.62 14.77
N ASP A 213 -2.86 -10.92 14.74
CA ASP A 213 -2.29 -11.63 15.90
C ASP A 213 -0.97 -10.98 16.36
N ALA A 214 -0.07 -10.67 15.43
CA ALA A 214 1.19 -10.02 15.76
C ALA A 214 1.00 -8.61 16.37
N LEU A 215 0.05 -7.83 15.87
CA LEU A 215 -0.31 -6.53 16.43
C LEU A 215 -0.90 -6.65 17.84
N ILE A 216 -1.80 -7.60 18.06
CA ILE A 216 -2.40 -7.88 19.38
C ILE A 216 -1.29 -8.28 20.39
N ARG A 217 -0.43 -9.22 20.03
CA ARG A 217 0.70 -9.65 20.87
C ARG A 217 1.67 -8.52 21.20
N ALA A 218 1.81 -7.57 20.26
CA ALA A 218 2.64 -6.37 20.46
C ALA A 218 1.92 -5.25 21.23
N GLY A 219 0.67 -5.47 21.69
CA GLY A 219 -0.14 -4.47 22.40
C GLY A 219 -0.54 -3.27 21.54
N LYS A 220 -0.63 -3.43 20.21
CA LYS A 220 -0.98 -2.35 19.29
C LYS A 220 -2.49 -2.27 19.08
N ARG A 221 -3.01 -1.02 18.98
CA ARG A 221 -4.38 -0.77 18.58
C ARG A 221 -4.44 -0.61 17.07
N PHE A 222 -5.41 -1.24 16.44
CA PHE A 222 -5.68 -1.17 15.02
C PHE A 222 -7.17 -1.45 14.78
N ASP A 223 -7.66 -1.12 13.60
CA ASP A 223 -9.02 -1.42 13.16
C ASP A 223 -9.01 -2.58 12.17
N MET A 224 -10.07 -3.37 12.18
CA MET A 224 -10.22 -4.51 11.26
C MET A 224 -11.66 -4.56 10.73
N LEU A 225 -11.78 -4.65 9.40
CA LEU A 225 -13.05 -4.81 8.71
C LEU A 225 -13.02 -6.10 7.90
N LEU A 226 -13.75 -7.13 8.34
CA LEU A 226 -14.03 -8.29 7.52
C LEU A 226 -15.31 -8.03 6.73
N LEU A 227 -15.26 -8.31 5.43
CA LEU A 227 -16.37 -8.19 4.51
C LEU A 227 -16.95 -9.59 4.24
N PRO A 228 -18.10 -9.95 4.84
CA PRO A 228 -18.68 -11.28 4.73
C PRO A 228 -19.06 -11.62 3.28
N GLN A 229 -18.80 -12.87 2.88
CA GLN A 229 -19.10 -13.41 1.55
C GLN A 229 -18.37 -12.68 0.40
N GLN A 230 -17.35 -11.88 0.71
CA GLN A 230 -16.59 -11.18 -0.30
C GLN A 230 -15.30 -11.90 -0.65
N ARG A 231 -15.00 -11.90 -1.95
CA ARG A 231 -13.76 -12.38 -2.53
C ARG A 231 -12.70 -11.28 -2.56
N HIS A 232 -11.65 -11.47 -3.34
CA HIS A 232 -10.52 -10.54 -3.43
C HIS A 232 -10.92 -9.11 -3.83
N GLY A 233 -11.96 -8.91 -4.63
CA GLY A 233 -12.37 -7.60 -5.16
C GLY A 233 -13.52 -6.91 -4.41
N PHE A 234 -13.96 -7.41 -3.26
CA PHE A 234 -15.03 -6.88 -2.38
C PHE A 234 -16.43 -6.77 -3.02
N GLY A 235 -16.60 -7.09 -4.30
CA GLY A 235 -17.90 -7.25 -4.98
C GLY A 235 -18.89 -6.12 -4.71
N ASP A 236 -20.08 -6.49 -4.24
CA ASP A 236 -21.17 -5.56 -3.90
C ASP A 236 -20.95 -4.76 -2.59
N MET A 237 -19.96 -5.13 -1.77
CA MET A 237 -19.57 -4.37 -0.59
C MET A 237 -18.51 -3.30 -0.85
N ASP A 238 -18.11 -3.15 -2.10
CA ASP A 238 -17.04 -2.23 -2.50
C ASP A 238 -17.41 -0.75 -2.24
N GLU A 239 -18.68 -0.36 -2.38
CA GLU A 239 -19.14 1.00 -2.05
C GLU A 239 -19.19 1.21 -0.53
N TYR A 240 -19.64 0.23 0.24
CA TYR A 240 -19.59 0.28 1.71
C TYR A 240 -18.14 0.45 2.18
N PHE A 241 -17.23 -0.36 1.66
CA PHE A 241 -15.80 -0.25 1.98
C PHE A 241 -15.23 1.13 1.63
N TYR A 242 -15.61 1.69 0.46
CA TYR A 242 -15.13 3.02 0.07
C TYR A 242 -15.47 4.09 1.11
N TRP A 243 -16.71 4.12 1.60
CA TRP A 243 -17.11 5.08 2.63
C TRP A 243 -16.40 4.83 3.97
N ARG A 244 -16.19 3.58 4.35
CA ARG A 244 -15.39 3.25 5.55
C ARG A 244 -13.95 3.75 5.43
N MET A 245 -13.37 3.70 4.25
CA MET A 245 -12.03 4.25 3.97
C MET A 245 -12.03 5.78 4.04
N VAL A 246 -13.02 6.45 3.46
CA VAL A 246 -13.19 7.92 3.55
C VAL A 246 -13.30 8.35 5.01
N ASP A 247 -14.19 7.72 5.78
CA ASP A 247 -14.39 8.02 7.21
C ASP A 247 -13.09 7.82 7.99
N TYR A 248 -12.36 6.76 7.70
CA TYR A 248 -11.11 6.46 8.37
C TYR A 248 -10.04 7.54 8.16
N PHE A 249 -9.84 7.95 6.91
CA PHE A 249 -8.89 9.01 6.61
C PHE A 249 -9.37 10.38 7.10
N SER A 250 -10.67 10.70 7.01
CA SER A 250 -11.22 11.94 7.53
C SER A 250 -11.01 12.06 9.04
N ARG A 251 -11.28 10.99 9.78
CA ARG A 251 -11.04 10.94 11.23
C ARG A 251 -9.58 11.16 11.59
N HIS A 252 -8.66 10.47 10.93
CA HIS A 252 -7.27 10.42 11.36
C HIS A 252 -6.36 11.46 10.69
N LEU A 253 -6.78 12.06 9.56
CA LEU A 253 -5.98 13.05 8.86
C LEU A 253 -6.64 14.45 8.83
N LEU A 254 -7.97 14.55 8.86
CA LEU A 254 -8.68 15.84 8.93
C LEU A 254 -9.13 16.17 10.37
N GLY A 255 -9.23 15.17 11.24
CA GLY A 255 -9.75 15.36 12.61
C GLY A 255 -11.28 15.43 12.66
N GLU A 256 -11.95 15.02 11.59
CA GLU A 256 -13.40 14.99 11.51
C GLU A 256 -13.97 13.82 12.31
N GLN A 257 -15.14 14.04 12.93
CA GLN A 257 -15.89 13.00 13.63
C GLN A 257 -17.06 12.52 12.76
N GLU A 258 -17.33 11.24 12.79
CA GLU A 258 -18.52 10.67 12.16
C GLU A 258 -19.78 11.25 12.84
N THR A 259 -20.73 11.71 12.03
CA THR A 259 -22.00 12.27 12.50
C THR A 259 -23.18 11.34 12.26
N SER A 260 -23.03 10.31 11.46
CA SER A 260 -24.09 9.34 11.14
C SER A 260 -23.60 7.91 11.32
N VAL A 261 -24.50 7.04 11.77
CA VAL A 261 -24.25 5.57 11.87
C VAL A 261 -24.52 4.86 10.53
N ASP A 262 -25.27 5.50 9.64
CA ASP A 262 -25.68 4.91 8.37
C ASP A 262 -24.80 5.33 7.21
N ILE A 263 -24.37 4.35 6.42
CA ILE A 263 -23.77 4.59 5.10
C ILE A 263 -24.88 4.49 4.06
N PRO A 264 -25.17 5.56 3.29
CA PRO A 264 -26.23 5.54 2.29
C PRO A 264 -26.00 4.44 1.25
N LYS A 265 -27.01 3.61 1.02
CA LYS A 265 -27.04 2.70 -0.13
C LYS A 265 -27.38 3.52 -1.38
N ARG A 266 -26.51 3.51 -2.36
CA ARG A 266 -26.76 4.08 -3.69
C ARG A 266 -27.12 2.99 -4.67
#